data_88bee2e365f46e6c07989a3db5de2688
#
_entry.id   88bee2e365f46e6c07989a3db5de2688
#
_cell.length_a   1.000
_cell.length_b   1.000
_cell.length_c   1.000
_cell.angle_alpha   90.00
_cell.angle_beta   90.00
_cell.angle_gamma   90.00
#
_symmetry.space_group_name_H-M   'P 1'
#
loop_
_entity.id
_entity.type
_entity.pdbx_description
1 polymer ?
#
loop_
_entity_poly.entity_id
_entity_poly.type
_entity_poly.pdbx_seq_one_letter_code
_entity_poly.pdbx_strand_id
1 'polypeptide(L)'
;MELDAPSPEASSYSWYVLMVLVVVYILNFIDRQILSILAVDIKADLGLTDADMGFLGGAAFAVFYALFGIPLGRLADNWSRVKLLSIGLALWSIMTALSGFARNQAELTMARMGVGVGEATASPTAYSLISDYFPKKQRATALAIYSSGLYIGGGVSLFLGALIVQSWNAAYPQGGPLGLSGWHAAFVAVGIPGVLVGLWVASLREPLRGAMDGLVTPAHPAPFRTFAQDLSMIVPPFTLWGAYKRGPAALVINLATGGAIAAFAYMMIQLTGNFPQWSAVGFGFYAVFSWASSLRAKDPATFRLIWGTPAFICTTIGYGLVALAAYALTFWSAPYAETVLGLPKQELAFILGANGALSGFLGVIIGGRVADALRTKNPAGRILVVIMGVVGPIIPIGIGYTADNVILFYAMNFVAVMLGATALGAAAATTQDLVLPRMRGTATAAFFLGTTLVGLAFGPYIVGQVSDLTGTMVDGKLVGNLRVGILSLIAVAPVALALLIAAYRTVPQAERTIVERARDAGEPV
;
A
#
# COMPACT_ATOMS: atom_id res chain seq x y z
N MET A 1 -32.81 -27.62 -2.59
CA MET A 1 -32.70 -26.48 -3.48
C MET A 1 -31.58 -26.81 -4.45
N GLU A 2 -31.93 -27.39 -5.59
CA GLU A 2 -30.96 -27.64 -6.67
C GLU A 2 -30.43 -26.29 -7.11
N LEU A 3 -29.14 -26.07 -6.88
CA LEU A 3 -28.43 -24.93 -7.45
C LEU A 3 -28.31 -25.22 -8.95
N ASP A 4 -28.90 -24.37 -9.78
CA ASP A 4 -28.63 -24.39 -11.23
C ASP A 4 -27.12 -24.51 -11.44
N ALA A 5 -26.70 -25.42 -12.30
CA ALA A 5 -25.29 -25.60 -12.61
C ALA A 5 -24.69 -24.23 -12.99
N PRO A 6 -23.49 -23.87 -12.50
CA PRO A 6 -22.91 -22.56 -12.75
C PRO A 6 -22.88 -22.29 -14.25
N SER A 7 -23.45 -21.17 -14.68
CA SER A 7 -23.44 -20.72 -16.06
C SER A 7 -22.00 -20.76 -16.59
N PRO A 8 -21.74 -21.34 -17.78
CA PRO A 8 -20.39 -21.40 -18.36
C PRO A 8 -19.78 -20.03 -18.67
N GLU A 9 -20.59 -18.97 -18.60
CA GLU A 9 -20.19 -17.57 -18.87
C GLU A 9 -20.70 -16.61 -17.79
N ALA A 10 -19.96 -15.51 -17.59
CA ALA A 10 -20.39 -14.46 -16.69
C ALA A 10 -21.62 -13.74 -17.21
N SER A 11 -22.58 -13.45 -16.34
CA SER A 11 -23.78 -12.71 -16.69
C SER A 11 -23.48 -11.24 -17.03
N SER A 12 -24.37 -10.57 -17.78
CA SER A 12 -24.25 -9.11 -18.03
C SER A 12 -24.20 -8.32 -16.72
N TYR A 13 -24.87 -8.79 -15.66
CA TYR A 13 -24.81 -8.18 -14.34
C TYR A 13 -23.41 -8.33 -13.68
N SER A 14 -22.72 -9.44 -13.91
CA SER A 14 -21.35 -9.65 -13.42
C SER A 14 -20.39 -8.60 -14.02
N TRP A 15 -20.52 -8.33 -15.31
CA TRP A 15 -19.73 -7.28 -15.99
C TRP A 15 -20.07 -5.88 -15.50
N TYR A 16 -21.34 -5.59 -15.24
CA TYR A 16 -21.77 -4.33 -14.63
C TYR A 16 -21.12 -4.15 -13.25
N VAL A 17 -21.17 -5.18 -12.38
CA VAL A 17 -20.52 -5.14 -11.07
C VAL A 17 -19.01 -4.92 -11.21
N LEU A 18 -18.35 -5.60 -12.16
CA LEU A 18 -16.93 -5.39 -12.42
C LEU A 18 -16.62 -3.93 -12.77
N MET A 19 -17.42 -3.30 -13.63
CA MET A 19 -17.21 -1.89 -14.00
C MET A 19 -17.38 -0.97 -12.79
N VAL A 20 -18.37 -1.21 -11.92
CA VAL A 20 -18.51 -0.47 -10.65
C VAL A 20 -17.27 -0.65 -9.77
N LEU A 21 -16.76 -1.87 -9.62
CA LEU A 21 -15.55 -2.15 -8.84
C LEU A 21 -14.30 -1.47 -9.43
N VAL A 22 -14.19 -1.37 -10.76
CA VAL A 22 -13.11 -0.61 -11.44
C VAL A 22 -13.20 0.87 -11.08
N VAL A 23 -14.41 1.47 -11.12
CA VAL A 23 -14.61 2.86 -10.70
C VAL A 23 -14.20 3.07 -9.24
N VAL A 24 -14.59 2.16 -8.34
CA VAL A 24 -14.18 2.19 -6.93
C VAL A 24 -12.65 2.15 -6.80
N TYR A 25 -11.98 1.31 -7.60
CA TYR A 25 -10.52 1.18 -7.54
C TYR A 25 -9.79 2.39 -8.13
N ILE A 26 -10.36 3.00 -9.18
CA ILE A 26 -9.88 4.29 -9.71
C ILE A 26 -9.96 5.37 -8.63
N LEU A 27 -11.11 5.52 -7.95
CA LEU A 27 -11.27 6.49 -6.85
C LEU A 27 -10.29 6.23 -5.72
N ASN A 28 -10.09 4.97 -5.33
CA ASN A 28 -9.11 4.58 -4.31
C ASN A 28 -7.71 5.11 -4.63
N PHE A 29 -7.27 4.99 -5.88
CA PHE A 29 -5.96 5.47 -6.30
C PHE A 29 -5.91 6.99 -6.53
N ILE A 30 -7.03 7.61 -6.89
CA ILE A 30 -7.12 9.07 -6.95
C ILE A 30 -6.91 9.66 -5.54
N ASP A 31 -7.61 9.17 -4.53
CA ASP A 31 -7.51 9.63 -3.14
C ASP A 31 -6.10 9.44 -2.55
N ARG A 32 -5.42 8.37 -2.97
CA ARG A 32 -4.07 8.07 -2.52
C ARG A 32 -3.01 8.95 -3.16
N GLN A 33 -3.14 9.24 -4.45
CA GLN A 33 -2.11 9.93 -5.23
C GLN A 33 -2.28 11.46 -5.29
N ILE A 34 -3.50 11.97 -5.01
CA ILE A 34 -3.77 13.40 -5.10
C ILE A 34 -2.86 14.23 -4.17
N LEU A 35 -2.47 13.68 -3.02
CA LEU A 35 -1.58 14.34 -2.08
C LEU A 35 -0.22 14.70 -2.70
N SER A 36 0.27 13.91 -3.65
CA SER A 36 1.55 14.16 -4.34
C SER A 36 1.52 15.47 -5.14
N ILE A 37 0.50 15.68 -5.96
CA ILE A 37 0.39 16.89 -6.79
C ILE A 37 0.02 18.14 -5.98
N LEU A 38 -0.59 17.95 -4.79
CA LEU A 38 -0.96 19.02 -3.87
C LEU A 38 0.15 19.34 -2.85
N ALA A 39 1.24 18.55 -2.82
CA ALA A 39 2.23 18.59 -1.75
C ALA A 39 2.88 19.98 -1.59
N VAL A 40 3.18 20.66 -2.70
CA VAL A 40 3.79 22.00 -2.68
C VAL A 40 2.85 23.05 -2.09
N ASP A 41 1.57 23.01 -2.49
CA ASP A 41 0.55 23.93 -1.99
C ASP A 41 0.28 23.72 -0.50
N ILE A 42 0.10 22.47 -0.07
CA ILE A 42 -0.15 22.09 1.34
C ILE A 42 1.03 22.48 2.21
N LYS A 43 2.26 22.19 1.75
CA LYS A 43 3.49 22.55 2.45
C LYS A 43 3.58 24.07 2.68
N ALA A 44 3.28 24.85 1.64
CA ALA A 44 3.33 26.31 1.71
C ALA A 44 2.25 26.90 2.63
N ASP A 45 1.04 26.34 2.60
CA ASP A 45 -0.13 26.85 3.35
C ASP A 45 -0.06 26.48 4.85
N LEU A 46 0.30 25.22 5.15
CA LEU A 46 0.37 24.72 6.53
C LEU A 46 1.76 24.88 7.17
N GLY A 47 2.76 25.41 6.46
CA GLY A 47 4.12 25.61 6.98
C GLY A 47 4.85 24.31 7.31
N LEU A 48 4.62 23.25 6.51
CA LEU A 48 5.18 21.92 6.73
C LEU A 48 6.58 21.78 6.11
N THR A 49 7.35 20.81 6.61
CA THR A 49 8.61 20.38 6.03
C THR A 49 8.41 19.29 4.98
N ASP A 50 9.47 18.92 4.25
CA ASP A 50 9.42 17.77 3.32
C ASP A 50 9.26 16.45 4.08
N ALA A 51 9.83 16.33 5.28
CA ALA A 51 9.64 15.17 6.16
C ALA A 51 8.17 15.03 6.60
N ASP A 52 7.49 16.13 6.93
CA ASP A 52 6.08 16.12 7.29
C ASP A 52 5.20 15.71 6.12
N MET A 53 5.49 16.20 4.91
CA MET A 53 4.79 15.77 3.70
C MET A 53 5.06 14.30 3.37
N GLY A 54 6.30 13.84 3.57
CA GLY A 54 6.65 12.42 3.44
C GLY A 54 5.93 11.53 4.45
N PHE A 55 5.74 11.98 5.69
CA PHE A 55 4.91 11.30 6.70
C PHE A 55 3.44 11.22 6.27
N LEU A 56 2.84 12.32 5.81
CA LEU A 56 1.45 12.37 5.37
C LEU A 56 1.18 11.48 4.14
N GLY A 57 2.13 11.44 3.19
CA GLY A 57 2.07 10.56 2.01
C GLY A 57 2.42 9.09 2.30
N GLY A 58 3.08 8.85 3.43
CA GLY A 58 3.60 7.54 3.84
C GLY A 58 2.89 6.98 5.08
N ALA A 59 3.53 7.08 6.24
CA ALA A 59 3.14 6.36 7.45
C ALA A 59 1.76 6.72 7.99
N ALA A 60 1.30 7.97 7.84
CA ALA A 60 -0.02 8.42 8.28
C ALA A 60 -1.15 7.59 7.67
N PHE A 61 -0.99 7.16 6.44
CA PHE A 61 -1.90 6.27 5.72
C PHE A 61 -1.51 4.80 5.87
N ALA A 62 -0.25 4.47 5.59
CA ALA A 62 0.25 3.12 5.40
C ALA A 62 0.06 2.22 6.62
N VAL A 63 0.33 2.74 7.82
CA VAL A 63 0.22 1.99 9.07
C VAL A 63 -1.22 1.54 9.31
N PHE A 64 -2.17 2.45 9.17
CA PHE A 64 -3.58 2.15 9.39
C PHE A 64 -4.17 1.26 8.31
N TYR A 65 -3.84 1.50 7.04
CA TYR A 65 -4.21 0.63 5.93
C TYR A 65 -3.72 -0.81 6.14
N ALA A 66 -2.45 -0.98 6.50
CA ALA A 66 -1.85 -2.31 6.69
C ALA A 66 -2.46 -3.05 7.90
N LEU A 67 -2.62 -2.37 9.02
CA LEU A 67 -3.13 -2.99 10.24
C LEU A 67 -4.60 -3.37 10.15
N PHE A 68 -5.44 -2.48 9.63
CA PHE A 68 -6.86 -2.75 9.48
C PHE A 68 -7.17 -3.71 8.32
N GLY A 69 -6.24 -3.87 7.37
CA GLY A 69 -6.37 -4.84 6.28
C GLY A 69 -6.58 -6.28 6.75
N ILE A 70 -5.98 -6.70 7.87
CA ILE A 70 -6.14 -8.04 8.43
C ILE A 70 -7.55 -8.28 8.98
N PRO A 71 -8.07 -7.51 9.97
CA PRO A 71 -9.40 -7.74 10.51
C PRO A 71 -10.52 -7.43 9.52
N LEU A 72 -10.35 -6.43 8.64
CA LEU A 72 -11.34 -6.10 7.61
C LEU A 72 -11.37 -7.15 6.49
N GLY A 73 -10.22 -7.74 6.14
CA GLY A 73 -10.18 -8.89 5.23
C GLY A 73 -10.98 -10.07 5.77
N ARG A 74 -10.81 -10.42 7.05
CA ARG A 74 -11.62 -11.46 7.71
C ARG A 74 -13.09 -11.09 7.83
N LEU A 75 -13.40 -9.81 8.06
CA LEU A 75 -14.80 -9.35 8.04
C LEU A 75 -15.40 -9.50 6.64
N ALA A 76 -14.63 -9.23 5.58
CA ALA A 76 -15.04 -9.50 4.20
C ALA A 76 -15.35 -10.98 3.95
N ASP A 77 -14.66 -11.90 4.64
CA ASP A 77 -14.94 -13.34 4.55
C ASP A 77 -16.19 -13.78 5.32
N ASN A 78 -16.60 -13.03 6.34
CA ASN A 78 -17.64 -13.44 7.28
C ASN A 78 -18.93 -12.62 7.19
N TRP A 79 -18.92 -11.48 6.51
CA TRP A 79 -20.05 -10.55 6.41
C TRP A 79 -20.33 -10.16 4.96
N SER A 80 -21.38 -9.35 4.72
CA SER A 80 -21.70 -8.83 3.39
C SER A 80 -20.57 -7.94 2.84
N ARG A 81 -20.00 -8.35 1.72
CA ARG A 81 -18.90 -7.65 1.05
C ARG A 81 -19.35 -6.34 0.43
N VAL A 82 -20.56 -6.33 -0.12
CA VAL A 82 -21.20 -5.13 -0.69
C VAL A 82 -21.37 -4.06 0.38
N LYS A 83 -21.92 -4.41 1.54
CA LYS A 83 -22.09 -3.47 2.66
C LYS A 83 -20.74 -3.01 3.20
N LEU A 84 -19.79 -3.92 3.38
CA LEU A 84 -18.46 -3.59 3.87
C LEU A 84 -17.72 -2.63 2.93
N LEU A 85 -17.75 -2.90 1.63
CA LEU A 85 -17.15 -2.03 0.61
C LEU A 85 -17.83 -0.65 0.57
N SER A 86 -19.17 -0.62 0.60
CA SER A 86 -19.93 0.64 0.60
C SER A 86 -19.59 1.53 1.81
N ILE A 87 -19.56 0.93 3.03
CA ILE A 87 -19.22 1.65 4.26
C ILE A 87 -17.76 2.11 4.23
N GLY A 88 -16.84 1.24 3.82
CA GLY A 88 -15.43 1.59 3.67
C GLY A 88 -15.22 2.73 2.68
N LEU A 89 -15.86 2.65 1.50
CA LEU A 89 -15.82 3.70 0.48
C LEU A 89 -16.38 5.04 0.99
N ALA A 90 -17.53 5.01 1.66
CA ALA A 90 -18.10 6.21 2.26
C ALA A 90 -17.15 6.79 3.32
N LEU A 91 -16.57 5.95 4.19
CA LEU A 91 -15.64 6.38 5.23
C LEU A 91 -14.42 7.07 4.63
N TRP A 92 -13.68 6.41 3.70
CA TRP A 92 -12.47 7.04 3.17
C TRP A 92 -12.78 8.28 2.34
N SER A 93 -13.89 8.30 1.60
CA SER A 93 -14.29 9.48 0.80
C SER A 93 -14.68 10.67 1.67
N ILE A 94 -15.37 10.43 2.81
CA ILE A 94 -15.64 11.46 3.81
C ILE A 94 -14.32 11.98 4.40
N MET A 95 -13.38 11.09 4.75
CA MET A 95 -12.08 11.49 5.28
C MET A 95 -11.24 12.26 4.24
N THR A 96 -11.33 11.88 2.96
CA THR A 96 -10.71 12.65 1.86
C THR A 96 -11.34 14.06 1.77
N ALA A 97 -12.67 14.18 1.81
CA ALA A 97 -13.33 15.48 1.82
C ALA A 97 -12.95 16.31 3.06
N LEU A 98 -12.86 15.68 4.24
CA LEU A 98 -12.42 16.32 5.48
C LEU A 98 -10.95 16.76 5.42
N SER A 99 -10.08 16.10 4.65
CA SER A 99 -8.73 16.58 4.37
C SER A 99 -8.74 17.98 3.74
N GLY A 100 -9.77 18.30 2.95
CA GLY A 100 -9.99 19.63 2.36
C GLY A 100 -10.49 20.71 3.35
N PHE A 101 -10.62 20.41 4.62
CA PHE A 101 -10.92 21.38 5.69
C PHE A 101 -9.83 21.42 6.76
N ALA A 102 -8.74 20.68 6.57
CA ALA A 102 -7.63 20.62 7.51
C ALA A 102 -6.91 21.99 7.57
N ARG A 103 -6.66 22.48 8.79
CA ARG A 103 -6.01 23.76 9.08
C ARG A 103 -4.60 23.60 9.65
N ASN A 104 -4.21 22.36 9.93
CA ASN A 104 -2.93 22.01 10.50
C ASN A 104 -2.58 20.55 10.18
N GLN A 105 -1.32 20.19 10.43
CA GLN A 105 -0.80 18.83 10.21
C GLN A 105 -1.61 17.75 10.94
N ALA A 106 -2.05 18.00 12.18
CA ALA A 106 -2.72 16.99 12.99
C ALA A 106 -4.10 16.62 12.40
N GLU A 107 -4.88 17.62 11.96
CA GLU A 107 -6.18 17.40 11.30
C GLU A 107 -6.01 16.61 10.00
N LEU A 108 -5.03 17.01 9.16
CA LEU A 108 -4.74 16.29 7.92
C LEU A 108 -4.25 14.87 8.19
N THR A 109 -3.42 14.66 9.23
CA THR A 109 -2.97 13.33 9.67
C THR A 109 -4.16 12.44 10.07
N MET A 110 -5.08 12.95 10.90
CA MET A 110 -6.28 12.18 11.31
C MET A 110 -7.14 11.79 10.11
N ALA A 111 -7.32 12.70 9.17
CA ALA A 111 -8.05 12.40 7.94
C ALA A 111 -7.33 11.33 7.11
N ARG A 112 -6.00 11.41 6.94
CA ARG A 112 -5.20 10.37 6.24
C ARG A 112 -5.25 9.00 6.92
N MET A 113 -5.25 8.95 8.26
CA MET A 113 -5.46 7.72 9.02
C MET A 113 -6.83 7.11 8.71
N GLY A 114 -7.89 7.94 8.72
CA GLY A 114 -9.24 7.51 8.37
C GLY A 114 -9.37 7.00 6.93
N VAL A 115 -8.70 7.64 5.97
CA VAL A 115 -8.60 7.15 4.58
C VAL A 115 -7.97 5.76 4.59
N GLY A 116 -6.84 5.55 5.28
CA GLY A 116 -6.17 4.25 5.37
C GLY A 116 -7.06 3.13 5.92
N VAL A 117 -7.83 3.41 6.97
CA VAL A 117 -8.79 2.44 7.54
C VAL A 117 -9.89 2.09 6.54
N GLY A 118 -10.50 3.10 5.89
CA GLY A 118 -11.58 2.88 4.92
C GLY A 118 -11.12 2.08 3.71
N GLU A 119 -9.98 2.47 3.12
CA GLU A 119 -9.41 1.82 1.93
C GLU A 119 -8.98 0.37 2.18
N ALA A 120 -8.68 -0.01 3.41
CA ALA A 120 -8.33 -1.38 3.76
C ALA A 120 -9.47 -2.39 3.48
N THR A 121 -10.71 -1.93 3.28
CA THR A 121 -11.84 -2.77 2.87
C THR A 121 -11.83 -3.11 1.38
N ALA A 122 -11.23 -2.28 0.53
CA ALA A 122 -11.44 -2.31 -0.92
C ALA A 122 -10.96 -3.60 -1.59
N SER A 123 -9.67 -3.93 -1.47
CA SER A 123 -9.09 -5.09 -2.17
C SER A 123 -9.66 -6.43 -1.71
N PRO A 124 -9.79 -6.74 -0.40
CA PRO A 124 -10.32 -8.04 0.01
C PRO A 124 -11.78 -8.23 -0.41
N THR A 125 -12.60 -7.19 -0.34
CA THR A 125 -14.01 -7.28 -0.78
C THR A 125 -14.13 -7.42 -2.29
N ALA A 126 -13.38 -6.64 -3.06
CA ALA A 126 -13.45 -6.67 -4.52
C ALA A 126 -12.97 -8.02 -5.09
N TYR A 127 -11.84 -8.55 -4.61
CA TYR A 127 -11.34 -9.85 -5.06
C TYR A 127 -12.33 -10.97 -4.74
N SER A 128 -12.94 -10.95 -3.55
CA SER A 128 -13.95 -11.94 -3.16
C SER A 128 -15.22 -11.81 -4.00
N LEU A 129 -15.73 -10.59 -4.26
CA LEU A 129 -16.89 -10.37 -5.13
C LEU A 129 -16.63 -10.85 -6.56
N ILE A 130 -15.48 -10.49 -7.16
CA ILE A 130 -15.11 -10.92 -8.51
C ILE A 130 -15.04 -12.45 -8.58
N SER A 131 -14.52 -13.10 -7.57
CA SER A 131 -14.43 -14.57 -7.53
C SER A 131 -15.81 -15.25 -7.55
N ASP A 132 -16.83 -14.63 -6.97
CA ASP A 132 -18.19 -15.16 -6.91
C ASP A 132 -19.08 -14.70 -8.07
N TYR A 133 -18.70 -13.64 -8.80
CA TYR A 133 -19.42 -13.19 -10.00
C TYR A 133 -18.90 -13.81 -11.29
N PHE A 134 -17.63 -14.29 -11.31
CA PHE A 134 -16.99 -14.79 -12.52
C PHE A 134 -16.57 -16.26 -12.40
N PRO A 135 -16.90 -17.09 -13.42
CA PRO A 135 -16.43 -18.47 -13.49
C PRO A 135 -14.90 -18.52 -13.59
N LYS A 136 -14.29 -19.64 -13.18
CA LYS A 136 -12.82 -19.83 -13.15
C LYS A 136 -12.13 -19.44 -14.46
N LYS A 137 -12.76 -19.71 -15.62
CA LYS A 137 -12.22 -19.41 -16.96
C LYS A 137 -12.07 -17.90 -17.23
N GLN A 138 -12.93 -17.06 -16.64
CA GLN A 138 -12.96 -15.60 -16.89
C GLN A 138 -12.43 -14.78 -15.69
N ARG A 139 -12.20 -15.42 -14.54
CA ARG A 139 -11.80 -14.78 -13.29
C ARG A 139 -10.48 -14.00 -13.42
N ALA A 140 -9.47 -14.58 -14.09
CA ALA A 140 -8.19 -13.91 -14.32
C ALA A 140 -8.35 -12.63 -15.17
N THR A 141 -9.17 -12.67 -16.22
CA THR A 141 -9.49 -11.51 -17.05
C THR A 141 -10.21 -10.42 -16.25
N ALA A 142 -11.21 -10.80 -15.43
CA ALA A 142 -11.95 -9.85 -14.58
C ALA A 142 -11.02 -9.18 -13.56
N LEU A 143 -10.13 -9.94 -12.92
CA LEU A 143 -9.13 -9.40 -11.99
C LEU A 143 -8.12 -8.48 -12.68
N ALA A 144 -7.71 -8.78 -13.92
CA ALA A 144 -6.83 -7.92 -14.70
C ALA A 144 -7.50 -6.58 -15.04
N ILE A 145 -8.78 -6.62 -15.47
CA ILE A 145 -9.59 -5.43 -15.73
C ILE A 145 -9.74 -4.59 -14.44
N TYR A 146 -10.07 -5.22 -13.31
CA TYR A 146 -10.14 -4.53 -12.03
C TYR A 146 -8.80 -3.86 -11.68
N SER A 147 -7.70 -4.58 -11.84
CA SER A 147 -6.35 -4.09 -11.51
C SER A 147 -5.90 -2.92 -12.39
N SER A 148 -6.47 -2.75 -13.60
CA SER A 148 -6.16 -1.60 -14.45
C SER A 148 -6.58 -0.27 -13.81
N GLY A 149 -7.59 -0.30 -12.91
CA GLY A 149 -8.02 0.86 -12.14
C GLY A 149 -6.92 1.52 -11.33
N LEU A 150 -5.92 0.76 -10.86
CA LEU A 150 -4.74 1.27 -10.16
C LEU A 150 -3.97 2.30 -11.01
N TYR A 151 -3.63 1.91 -12.23
CA TYR A 151 -2.83 2.74 -13.13
C TYR A 151 -3.62 3.93 -13.67
N ILE A 152 -4.90 3.69 -14.02
CA ILE A 152 -5.81 4.75 -14.47
C ILE A 152 -6.00 5.77 -13.35
N GLY A 153 -6.32 5.32 -12.13
CA GLY A 153 -6.54 6.19 -10.98
C GLY A 153 -5.31 7.00 -10.60
N GLY A 154 -4.12 6.37 -10.61
CA GLY A 154 -2.86 7.05 -10.33
C GLY A 154 -2.56 8.19 -11.30
N GLY A 155 -2.72 7.95 -12.62
CA GLY A 155 -2.51 8.96 -13.65
C GLY A 155 -3.56 10.07 -13.63
N VAL A 156 -4.83 9.69 -13.54
CA VAL A 156 -5.96 10.64 -13.50
C VAL A 156 -5.88 11.53 -12.25
N SER A 157 -5.39 11.02 -11.13
CA SER A 157 -5.25 11.77 -9.89
C SER A 157 -4.40 13.03 -10.02
N LEU A 158 -3.21 12.91 -10.63
CA LEU A 158 -2.31 14.04 -10.83
C LEU A 158 -2.98 15.11 -11.71
N PHE A 159 -3.59 14.66 -12.82
CA PHE A 159 -4.28 15.57 -13.75
C PHE A 159 -5.46 16.30 -13.10
N LEU A 160 -6.35 15.56 -12.40
CA LEU A 160 -7.51 16.17 -11.71
C LEU A 160 -7.07 17.14 -10.61
N GLY A 161 -6.08 16.75 -9.79
CA GLY A 161 -5.56 17.61 -8.75
C GLY A 161 -5.02 18.92 -9.29
N ALA A 162 -4.18 18.87 -10.34
CA ALA A 162 -3.64 20.05 -10.99
C ALA A 162 -4.74 20.93 -11.62
N LEU A 163 -5.70 20.31 -12.32
CA LEU A 163 -6.81 21.01 -12.97
C LEU A 163 -7.68 21.76 -11.95
N ILE A 164 -8.04 21.11 -10.85
CA ILE A 164 -8.89 21.70 -9.82
C ILE A 164 -8.16 22.87 -9.14
N VAL A 165 -6.90 22.68 -8.73
CA VAL A 165 -6.10 23.75 -8.11
C VAL A 165 -6.01 24.96 -9.01
N GLN A 166 -5.66 24.75 -10.29
CA GLN A 166 -5.54 25.88 -11.22
C GLN A 166 -6.86 26.58 -11.48
N SER A 167 -7.94 25.83 -11.71
CA SER A 167 -9.27 26.39 -11.97
C SER A 167 -9.78 27.18 -10.75
N TRP A 168 -9.55 26.65 -9.54
CA TRP A 168 -9.93 27.30 -8.30
C TRP A 168 -9.15 28.61 -8.07
N ASN A 169 -7.82 28.56 -8.20
CA ASN A 169 -6.97 29.72 -7.98
C ASN A 169 -7.19 30.80 -9.05
N ALA A 170 -7.55 30.42 -10.28
CA ALA A 170 -7.95 31.37 -11.32
C ALA A 170 -9.30 32.02 -11.03
N ALA A 171 -10.27 31.27 -10.51
CA ALA A 171 -11.60 31.78 -10.15
C ALA A 171 -11.57 32.62 -8.85
N TYR A 172 -10.66 32.30 -7.93
CA TYR A 172 -10.57 32.92 -6.60
C TYR A 172 -9.13 33.32 -6.25
N PRO A 173 -8.55 34.34 -6.90
CA PRO A 173 -7.15 34.74 -6.68
C PRO A 173 -6.84 35.25 -5.27
N GLN A 174 -7.88 35.71 -4.53
CA GLN A 174 -7.75 36.23 -3.17
C GLN A 174 -8.29 35.30 -2.07
N GLY A 175 -8.49 34.01 -2.42
CA GLY A 175 -9.10 32.98 -1.56
C GLY A 175 -10.57 32.74 -1.92
N GLY A 176 -10.92 31.44 -1.90
CA GLY A 176 -12.26 30.99 -2.27
C GLY A 176 -13.29 31.07 -1.15
N PRO A 177 -14.53 30.63 -1.41
CA PRO A 177 -15.56 30.49 -0.40
C PRO A 177 -15.06 29.72 0.83
N LEU A 178 -15.48 30.14 2.02
CA LEU A 178 -15.02 29.58 3.31
C LEU A 178 -13.51 29.71 3.57
N GLY A 179 -12.79 30.57 2.83
CA GLY A 179 -11.33 30.71 2.93
C GLY A 179 -10.54 29.54 2.34
N LEU A 180 -11.17 28.69 1.51
CA LEU A 180 -10.52 27.52 0.95
C LEU A 180 -9.58 27.90 -0.20
N SER A 181 -8.36 27.39 -0.17
CA SER A 181 -7.40 27.44 -1.28
C SER A 181 -7.61 26.27 -2.27
N GLY A 182 -6.89 26.26 -3.38
CA GLY A 182 -7.07 25.27 -4.43
C GLY A 182 -6.87 23.81 -3.98
N TRP A 183 -5.93 23.55 -3.07
CA TRP A 183 -5.70 22.21 -2.57
C TRP A 183 -6.85 21.69 -1.67
N HIS A 184 -7.47 22.58 -0.87
CA HIS A 184 -8.68 22.28 -0.10
C HIS A 184 -9.82 21.86 -1.04
N ALA A 185 -10.06 22.67 -2.09
CA ALA A 185 -11.08 22.40 -3.09
C ALA A 185 -10.84 21.06 -3.81
N ALA A 186 -9.58 20.71 -4.09
CA ALA A 186 -9.23 19.45 -4.74
C ALA A 186 -9.63 18.23 -3.89
N PHE A 187 -9.35 18.23 -2.59
CA PHE A 187 -9.78 17.15 -1.69
C PHE A 187 -11.31 17.05 -1.60
N VAL A 188 -12.00 18.16 -1.47
CA VAL A 188 -13.48 18.19 -1.41
C VAL A 188 -14.08 17.67 -2.72
N ALA A 189 -13.56 18.12 -3.86
CA ALA A 189 -14.06 17.74 -5.19
C ALA A 189 -13.84 16.26 -5.51
N VAL A 190 -12.83 15.62 -4.92
CA VAL A 190 -12.57 14.19 -5.07
C VAL A 190 -13.34 13.36 -4.04
N GLY A 191 -13.43 13.83 -2.79
CA GLY A 191 -14.10 13.08 -1.72
C GLY A 191 -15.62 12.99 -1.90
N ILE A 192 -16.31 14.09 -2.28
CA ILE A 192 -17.78 14.08 -2.39
C ILE A 192 -18.29 13.06 -3.42
N PRO A 193 -17.77 12.97 -4.66
CA PRO A 193 -18.19 11.94 -5.62
C PRO A 193 -18.01 10.52 -5.10
N GLY A 194 -16.96 10.26 -4.31
CA GLY A 194 -16.72 8.95 -3.72
C GLY A 194 -17.83 8.50 -2.77
N VAL A 195 -18.43 9.44 -1.99
CA VAL A 195 -19.60 9.12 -1.15
C VAL A 195 -20.79 8.68 -2.02
N LEU A 196 -21.03 9.36 -3.15
CA LEU A 196 -22.11 8.99 -4.08
C LEU A 196 -21.86 7.61 -4.70
N VAL A 197 -20.62 7.30 -5.06
CA VAL A 197 -20.25 5.96 -5.53
C VAL A 197 -20.41 4.93 -4.42
N GLY A 198 -20.19 5.29 -3.14
CA GLY A 198 -20.47 4.44 -1.99
C GLY A 198 -21.96 4.04 -1.90
N LEU A 199 -22.86 5.00 -2.12
CA LEU A 199 -24.30 4.73 -2.21
C LEU A 199 -24.65 3.85 -3.43
N TRP A 200 -23.97 4.08 -4.56
CA TRP A 200 -24.13 3.23 -5.74
C TRP A 200 -23.67 1.80 -5.47
N VAL A 201 -22.53 1.58 -4.82
CA VAL A 201 -22.07 0.25 -4.38
C VAL A 201 -23.09 -0.42 -3.45
N ALA A 202 -23.72 0.33 -2.52
CA ALA A 202 -24.74 -0.21 -1.63
C ALA A 202 -25.95 -0.82 -2.36
N SER A 203 -26.22 -0.40 -3.60
CA SER A 203 -27.32 -0.92 -4.42
C SER A 203 -26.98 -2.24 -5.16
N LEU A 204 -25.73 -2.68 -5.12
CA LEU A 204 -25.32 -3.94 -5.74
C LEU A 204 -25.90 -5.14 -4.99
N ARG A 205 -26.11 -6.24 -5.72
CA ARG A 205 -26.54 -7.50 -5.12
C ARG A 205 -25.35 -8.21 -4.49
N GLU A 206 -25.53 -8.77 -3.30
CA GLU A 206 -24.54 -9.64 -2.67
C GLU A 206 -24.60 -11.04 -3.30
N PRO A 207 -23.56 -11.56 -3.96
CA PRO A 207 -23.58 -12.91 -4.51
C PRO A 207 -23.48 -13.96 -3.42
N LEU A 208 -24.05 -15.14 -3.67
CA LEU A 208 -23.85 -16.28 -2.78
C LEU A 208 -22.38 -16.68 -2.78
N ARG A 209 -21.81 -16.79 -1.57
CA ARG A 209 -20.40 -17.06 -1.37
C ARG A 209 -20.04 -18.48 -1.83
N GLY A 210 -19.06 -18.58 -2.74
CA GLY A 210 -18.58 -19.86 -3.30
C GLY A 210 -19.53 -20.47 -4.34
N ALA A 211 -20.59 -19.76 -4.77
CA ALA A 211 -21.55 -20.29 -5.75
C ALA A 211 -20.89 -20.67 -7.07
N MET A 212 -19.95 -19.86 -7.58
CA MET A 212 -19.24 -20.14 -8.84
C MET A 212 -18.23 -21.30 -8.73
N ASP A 213 -17.90 -21.74 -7.53
CA ASP A 213 -17.03 -22.88 -7.26
C ASP A 213 -17.82 -24.14 -6.83
N GLY A 214 -19.16 -24.07 -6.78
CA GLY A 214 -20.04 -25.15 -6.32
C GLY A 214 -19.99 -25.39 -4.80
N LEU A 215 -19.42 -24.46 -4.04
CA LEU A 215 -19.18 -24.55 -2.59
C LEU A 215 -19.90 -23.39 -1.89
N VAL A 216 -21.19 -23.57 -1.61
CA VAL A 216 -21.92 -22.50 -0.88
C VAL A 216 -21.50 -22.50 0.59
N THR A 217 -20.91 -21.39 1.02
CA THR A 217 -20.52 -21.21 2.42
C THR A 217 -21.65 -20.48 3.17
N PRO A 218 -22.14 -21.04 4.30
CA PRO A 218 -23.16 -20.39 5.10
C PRO A 218 -22.64 -19.10 5.74
N ALA A 219 -23.54 -18.17 6.01
CA ALA A 219 -23.20 -16.93 6.70
C ALA A 219 -22.66 -17.21 8.11
N HIS A 220 -21.60 -16.50 8.50
CA HIS A 220 -21.04 -16.63 9.84
C HIS A 220 -22.00 -16.07 10.89
N PRO A 221 -22.29 -16.80 12.00
CA PRO A 221 -23.30 -16.39 12.98
C PRO A 221 -22.94 -15.12 13.77
N ALA A 222 -21.66 -14.80 13.90
CA ALA A 222 -21.18 -13.67 14.70
C ALA A 222 -19.96 -12.96 14.05
N PRO A 223 -20.12 -12.32 12.87
CA PRO A 223 -19.00 -11.74 12.11
C PRO A 223 -18.28 -10.61 12.85
N PHE A 224 -19.03 -9.74 13.54
CA PHE A 224 -18.46 -8.62 14.30
C PHE A 224 -17.73 -9.06 15.57
N ARG A 225 -18.12 -10.19 16.19
CA ARG A 225 -17.36 -10.76 17.30
C ARG A 225 -15.98 -11.25 16.85
N THR A 226 -15.91 -11.90 15.71
CA THR A 226 -14.65 -12.32 15.11
C THR A 226 -13.78 -11.12 14.74
N PHE A 227 -14.39 -10.10 14.11
CA PHE A 227 -13.70 -8.85 13.80
C PHE A 227 -13.12 -8.16 15.05
N ALA A 228 -13.91 -8.03 16.13
CA ALA A 228 -13.44 -7.45 17.39
C ALA A 228 -12.30 -8.26 18.03
N GLN A 229 -12.34 -9.60 17.93
CA GLN A 229 -11.27 -10.47 18.39
C GLN A 229 -9.98 -10.25 17.58
N ASP A 230 -10.07 -10.11 16.26
CA ASP A 230 -8.89 -9.88 15.41
C ASP A 230 -8.33 -8.47 15.65
N LEU A 231 -9.19 -7.46 15.78
CA LEU A 231 -8.77 -6.10 16.12
C LEU A 231 -8.05 -6.06 17.49
N SER A 232 -8.53 -6.84 18.47
CA SER A 232 -7.90 -6.91 19.79
C SER A 232 -6.50 -7.54 19.78
N MET A 233 -6.10 -8.24 18.72
CA MET A 233 -4.74 -8.78 18.56
C MET A 233 -3.75 -7.75 18.02
N ILE A 234 -4.23 -6.64 17.49
CA ILE A 234 -3.46 -5.64 16.78
C ILE A 234 -3.41 -4.32 17.56
N VAL A 235 -4.53 -3.93 18.19
CA VAL A 235 -4.69 -2.62 18.83
C VAL A 235 -4.39 -2.67 20.32
N PRO A 236 -3.39 -1.91 20.84
CA PRO A 236 -3.20 -1.70 22.27
C PRO A 236 -4.40 -0.93 22.88
N PRO A 237 -4.76 -1.17 24.13
CA PRO A 237 -4.16 -2.10 25.11
C PRO A 237 -4.67 -3.54 25.04
N PHE A 238 -5.58 -3.86 24.10
CA PHE A 238 -6.21 -5.18 23.98
C PHE A 238 -5.19 -6.29 23.68
N THR A 239 -4.10 -5.95 22.98
CA THR A 239 -2.96 -6.85 22.73
C THR A 239 -2.34 -7.37 24.01
N LEU A 240 -2.22 -6.52 25.05
CA LEU A 240 -1.71 -6.89 26.38
C LEU A 240 -2.67 -7.84 27.10
N TRP A 241 -3.98 -7.61 26.97
CA TRP A 241 -4.99 -8.53 27.49
C TRP A 241 -4.91 -9.92 26.84
N GLY A 242 -4.70 -9.95 25.52
CA GLY A 242 -4.46 -11.19 24.77
C GLY A 242 -3.17 -11.89 25.23
N ALA A 243 -2.08 -11.15 25.47
CA ALA A 243 -0.82 -11.67 26.00
C ALA A 243 -0.98 -12.23 27.42
N TYR A 244 -1.66 -11.49 28.30
CA TYR A 244 -1.98 -11.93 29.66
C TYR A 244 -2.72 -13.27 29.69
N LYS A 245 -3.73 -13.45 28.84
CA LYS A 245 -4.48 -14.72 28.72
C LYS A 245 -3.62 -15.89 28.24
N ARG A 246 -2.54 -15.64 27.51
CA ARG A 246 -1.59 -16.67 27.06
C ARG A 246 -0.56 -17.06 28.13
N GLY A 247 -0.53 -16.36 29.25
CA GLY A 247 0.34 -16.62 30.38
C GLY A 247 1.41 -15.55 30.66
N PRO A 248 2.09 -15.61 31.81
CA PRO A 248 3.01 -14.56 32.27
C PRO A 248 4.21 -14.38 31.35
N ALA A 249 4.75 -15.45 30.78
CA ALA A 249 5.86 -15.37 29.82
C ALA A 249 5.48 -14.59 28.56
N ALA A 250 4.28 -14.82 28.03
CA ALA A 250 3.78 -14.11 26.84
C ALA A 250 3.57 -12.61 27.15
N LEU A 251 3.09 -12.28 28.35
CA LEU A 251 2.94 -10.90 28.79
C LEU A 251 4.28 -10.19 28.91
N VAL A 252 5.26 -10.83 29.58
CA VAL A 252 6.62 -10.28 29.75
C VAL A 252 7.29 -10.03 28.41
N ILE A 253 7.24 -10.99 27.48
CA ILE A 253 7.78 -10.82 26.12
C ILE A 253 7.09 -9.67 25.40
N ASN A 254 5.77 -9.54 25.52
CA ASN A 254 5.00 -8.49 24.87
C ASN A 254 5.36 -7.10 25.42
N LEU A 255 5.47 -6.96 26.73
CA LEU A 255 5.89 -5.72 27.39
C LEU A 255 7.34 -5.35 27.06
N ALA A 256 8.26 -6.32 27.10
CA ALA A 256 9.67 -6.11 26.78
C ALA A 256 9.86 -5.65 25.32
N THR A 257 9.17 -6.31 24.37
CA THR A 257 9.23 -5.92 22.95
C THR A 257 8.57 -4.57 22.72
N GLY A 258 7.41 -4.32 23.35
CA GLY A 258 6.75 -3.00 23.30
C GLY A 258 7.64 -1.89 23.84
N GLY A 259 8.31 -2.14 24.98
CA GLY A 259 9.28 -1.21 25.57
C GLY A 259 10.50 -0.97 24.67
N ALA A 260 11.04 -2.01 24.04
CA ALA A 260 12.14 -1.88 23.09
C ALA A 260 11.75 -1.06 21.84
N ILE A 261 10.55 -1.30 21.28
CA ILE A 261 10.03 -0.53 20.14
C ILE A 261 9.81 0.92 20.55
N ALA A 262 9.23 1.18 21.73
CA ALA A 262 9.02 2.53 22.24
C ALA A 262 10.34 3.27 22.47
N ALA A 263 11.35 2.60 23.03
CA ALA A 263 12.69 3.16 23.21
C ALA A 263 13.35 3.48 21.86
N PHE A 264 13.23 2.59 20.87
CA PHE A 264 13.70 2.83 19.51
C PHE A 264 12.99 4.03 18.87
N ALA A 265 11.65 4.09 18.96
CA ALA A 265 10.87 5.20 18.42
C ALA A 265 11.27 6.53 19.11
N TYR A 266 11.43 6.53 20.43
CA TYR A 266 11.89 7.70 21.18
C TYR A 266 13.29 8.16 20.73
N MET A 267 14.23 7.23 20.58
CA MET A 267 15.57 7.53 20.05
C MET A 267 15.49 8.18 18.67
N MET A 268 14.68 7.64 17.79
CA MET A 268 14.51 8.17 16.44
C MET A 268 13.82 9.53 16.43
N ILE A 269 12.88 9.79 17.34
CA ILE A 269 12.29 11.12 17.55
C ILE A 269 13.36 12.14 17.94
N GLN A 270 14.26 11.78 18.88
CA GLN A 270 15.35 12.67 19.29
C GLN A 270 16.34 12.95 18.13
N LEU A 271 16.58 11.97 17.26
CA LEU A 271 17.49 12.10 16.13
C LEU A 271 16.90 12.90 14.96
N THR A 272 15.60 12.75 14.70
CA THR A 272 14.97 13.29 13.48
C THR A 272 14.02 14.46 13.74
N GLY A 273 13.61 14.68 14.99
CA GLY A 273 12.61 15.68 15.35
C GLY A 273 11.17 15.32 14.98
N ASN A 274 10.93 14.19 14.28
CA ASN A 274 9.61 13.85 13.73
C ASN A 274 8.84 12.87 14.62
N PHE A 275 8.11 13.42 15.60
CA PHE A 275 7.26 12.63 16.52
C PHE A 275 6.15 11.84 15.79
N PRO A 276 5.38 12.42 14.83
CA PRO A 276 4.28 11.69 14.18
C PRO A 276 4.75 10.44 13.43
N GLN A 277 5.84 10.54 12.66
CA GLN A 277 6.39 9.43 11.88
C GLN A 277 6.75 8.24 12.78
N TRP A 278 7.56 8.49 13.80
CA TRP A 278 8.11 7.41 14.62
C TRP A 278 7.10 6.84 15.60
N SER A 279 6.11 7.63 16.03
CA SER A 279 4.98 7.14 16.79
C SER A 279 4.09 6.21 15.97
N ALA A 280 3.77 6.58 14.73
CA ALA A 280 2.96 5.75 13.83
C ALA A 280 3.70 4.45 13.46
N VAL A 281 4.98 4.53 13.10
CA VAL A 281 5.81 3.37 12.76
C VAL A 281 6.01 2.45 13.96
N GLY A 282 6.26 3.01 15.15
CA GLY A 282 6.37 2.25 16.39
C GLY A 282 5.09 1.48 16.71
N PHE A 283 3.95 2.14 16.57
CA PHE A 283 2.63 1.49 16.68
C PHE A 283 2.47 0.35 15.67
N GLY A 284 2.85 0.58 14.41
CA GLY A 284 2.81 -0.43 13.35
C GLY A 284 3.67 -1.66 13.66
N PHE A 285 4.92 -1.46 14.05
CA PHE A 285 5.84 -2.55 14.42
C PHE A 285 5.35 -3.35 15.62
N TYR A 286 4.85 -2.67 16.65
CA TYR A 286 4.27 -3.34 17.81
C TYR A 286 3.05 -4.18 17.44
N ALA A 287 2.17 -3.67 16.59
CA ALA A 287 0.99 -4.39 16.13
C ALA A 287 1.35 -5.64 15.30
N VAL A 288 2.36 -5.54 14.41
CA VAL A 288 2.90 -6.69 13.66
C VAL A 288 3.46 -7.75 14.60
N PHE A 289 4.26 -7.34 15.58
CA PHE A 289 4.80 -8.24 16.60
C PHE A 289 3.68 -8.94 17.38
N SER A 290 2.68 -8.19 17.84
CA SER A 290 1.55 -8.73 18.60
C SER A 290 0.73 -9.73 17.77
N TRP A 291 0.47 -9.40 16.49
CA TRP A 291 -0.19 -10.31 15.55
C TRP A 291 0.63 -11.59 15.34
N ALA A 292 1.93 -11.48 15.05
CA ALA A 292 2.82 -12.62 14.86
C ALA A 292 2.89 -13.51 16.13
N SER A 293 2.97 -12.89 17.31
CA SER A 293 2.94 -13.60 18.60
C SER A 293 1.62 -14.34 18.84
N SER A 294 0.50 -13.73 18.41
CA SER A 294 -0.83 -14.38 18.47
C SER A 294 -0.95 -15.52 17.47
N LEU A 295 -0.43 -15.35 16.26
CA LEU A 295 -0.39 -16.38 15.22
C LEU A 295 0.42 -17.59 15.67
N ARG A 296 1.59 -17.36 16.32
CA ARG A 296 2.41 -18.43 16.89
C ARG A 296 1.64 -19.32 17.89
N ALA A 297 0.75 -18.72 18.67
CA ALA A 297 -0.04 -19.47 19.66
C ALA A 297 -1.24 -20.19 19.05
N LYS A 298 -1.85 -19.63 17.97
CA LYS A 298 -3.06 -20.18 17.34
C LYS A 298 -2.78 -21.16 16.21
N ASP A 299 -1.77 -20.89 15.40
CA ASP A 299 -1.36 -21.67 14.23
C ASP A 299 0.17 -21.68 14.12
N PRO A 300 0.85 -22.54 14.93
CA PRO A 300 2.31 -22.62 14.96
C PRO A 300 2.92 -22.96 13.61
N ALA A 301 2.24 -23.78 12.79
CA ALA A 301 2.71 -24.19 11.47
C ALA A 301 2.76 -23.00 10.50
N THR A 302 1.68 -22.22 10.42
CA THR A 302 1.66 -20.99 9.61
C THR A 302 2.70 -19.98 10.11
N PHE A 303 2.83 -19.81 11.43
CA PHE A 303 3.86 -18.94 12.02
C PHE A 303 5.26 -19.39 11.59
N ARG A 304 5.59 -20.69 11.69
CA ARG A 304 6.91 -21.21 11.35
C ARG A 304 7.25 -21.05 9.87
N LEU A 305 6.27 -21.26 8.98
CA LEU A 305 6.50 -21.10 7.54
C LEU A 305 6.65 -19.63 7.12
N ILE A 306 6.01 -18.70 7.79
CA ILE A 306 6.10 -17.25 7.51
C ILE A 306 7.29 -16.64 8.25
N TRP A 307 7.20 -16.57 9.59
CA TRP A 307 8.15 -15.83 10.44
C TRP A 307 9.41 -16.61 10.77
N GLY A 308 9.36 -17.96 10.75
CA GLY A 308 10.50 -18.83 10.97
C GLY A 308 11.27 -19.20 9.70
N THR A 309 10.93 -18.61 8.55
CA THR A 309 11.57 -18.91 7.26
C THR A 309 12.37 -17.70 6.74
N PRO A 310 13.72 -17.75 6.79
CA PRO A 310 14.56 -16.64 6.30
C PRO A 310 14.25 -16.26 4.85
N ALA A 311 13.98 -17.24 3.97
CA ALA A 311 13.60 -16.98 2.59
C ALA A 311 12.35 -16.11 2.47
N PHE A 312 11.32 -16.34 3.31
CA PHE A 312 10.09 -15.54 3.31
C PHE A 312 10.37 -14.10 3.79
N ILE A 313 11.06 -13.96 4.92
CA ILE A 313 11.36 -12.65 5.52
C ILE A 313 12.27 -11.82 4.61
N CYS A 314 13.35 -12.43 4.10
CA CYS A 314 14.29 -11.74 3.21
C CYS A 314 13.62 -11.31 1.89
N THR A 315 12.72 -12.14 1.33
CA THR A 315 11.94 -11.76 0.14
C THR A 315 10.99 -10.61 0.45
N THR A 316 10.27 -10.67 1.58
CA THR A 316 9.28 -9.66 1.97
C THR A 316 9.96 -8.31 2.26
N ILE A 317 11.00 -8.28 3.08
CA ILE A 317 11.71 -7.04 3.41
C ILE A 317 12.50 -6.53 2.21
N GLY A 318 13.18 -7.42 1.48
CA GLY A 318 13.92 -7.05 0.26
C GLY A 318 13.01 -6.41 -0.79
N TYR A 319 11.83 -6.98 -1.05
CA TYR A 319 10.83 -6.33 -1.89
C TYR A 319 10.24 -5.06 -1.25
N GLY A 320 10.06 -5.03 0.07
CA GLY A 320 9.65 -3.81 0.78
C GLY A 320 10.58 -2.63 0.51
N LEU A 321 11.90 -2.87 0.38
CA LEU A 321 12.88 -1.85 0.02
C LEU A 321 12.83 -1.45 -1.47
N VAL A 322 12.43 -2.37 -2.39
CA VAL A 322 12.08 -1.99 -3.78
C VAL A 322 10.85 -1.09 -3.78
N ALA A 323 9.82 -1.47 -3.06
CA ALA A 323 8.59 -0.70 -2.92
C ALA A 323 8.82 0.67 -2.28
N LEU A 324 9.79 0.79 -1.35
CA LEU A 324 10.21 2.05 -0.75
C LEU A 324 10.63 3.05 -1.82
N ALA A 325 11.52 2.66 -2.73
CA ALA A 325 11.96 3.51 -3.82
C ALA A 325 10.80 3.85 -4.78
N ALA A 326 9.96 2.86 -5.11
CA ALA A 326 8.82 3.07 -6.00
C ALA A 326 7.80 4.05 -5.42
N TYR A 327 7.40 3.91 -4.15
CA TYR A 327 6.46 4.82 -3.48
C TYR A 327 7.06 6.23 -3.30
N ALA A 328 8.35 6.31 -2.99
CA ALA A 328 9.04 7.59 -2.89
C ALA A 328 9.06 8.34 -4.22
N LEU A 329 9.42 7.67 -5.32
CA LEU A 329 9.40 8.27 -6.66
C LEU A 329 7.98 8.69 -7.07
N THR A 330 7.01 7.82 -6.84
CA THR A 330 5.60 8.13 -7.16
C THR A 330 5.10 9.36 -6.41
N PHE A 331 5.54 9.56 -5.17
CA PHE A 331 5.13 10.72 -4.37
C PHE A 331 5.93 11.98 -4.73
N TRP A 332 7.27 11.90 -4.86
CA TRP A 332 8.13 13.06 -4.96
C TRP A 332 8.44 13.53 -6.39
N SER A 333 8.13 12.74 -7.43
CA SER A 333 8.42 13.15 -8.82
C SER A 333 7.69 14.42 -9.23
N ALA A 334 6.42 14.60 -8.82
CA ALA A 334 5.66 15.80 -9.12
C ALA A 334 6.18 17.04 -8.35
N PRO A 335 6.33 17.01 -7.01
CA PRO A 335 6.98 18.10 -6.28
C PRO A 335 8.37 18.47 -6.80
N TYR A 336 9.20 17.47 -7.16
CA TYR A 336 10.52 17.71 -7.75
C TYR A 336 10.44 18.46 -9.08
N ALA A 337 9.56 18.00 -9.97
CA ALA A 337 9.37 18.65 -11.27
C ALA A 337 8.86 20.10 -11.14
N GLU A 338 7.99 20.35 -10.17
CA GLU A 338 7.44 21.68 -9.89
C GLU A 338 8.50 22.61 -9.27
N THR A 339 9.20 22.16 -8.22
CA THR A 339 10.05 23.04 -7.41
C THR A 339 11.49 23.13 -7.90
N VAL A 340 12.05 22.03 -8.43
CA VAL A 340 13.47 21.97 -8.87
C VAL A 340 13.61 22.26 -10.36
N LEU A 341 12.70 21.73 -11.19
CA LEU A 341 12.75 21.97 -12.65
C LEU A 341 11.88 23.17 -13.08
N GLY A 342 11.06 23.74 -12.17
CA GLY A 342 10.22 24.90 -12.45
C GLY A 342 9.11 24.65 -13.47
N LEU A 343 8.63 23.40 -13.58
CA LEU A 343 7.64 23.04 -14.59
C LEU A 343 6.22 23.44 -14.18
N PRO A 344 5.38 23.86 -15.13
CA PRO A 344 3.97 24.16 -14.88
C PRO A 344 3.21 22.92 -14.37
N LYS A 345 2.44 23.08 -13.30
CA LYS A 345 1.71 22.00 -12.62
C LYS A 345 0.84 21.14 -13.55
N GLN A 346 0.17 21.74 -14.54
CA GLN A 346 -0.65 21.01 -15.51
C GLN A 346 0.16 20.13 -16.45
N GLU A 347 1.27 20.66 -16.96
CA GLU A 347 2.14 19.93 -17.89
C GLU A 347 2.76 18.70 -17.20
N LEU A 348 3.38 18.93 -16.02
CA LEU A 348 3.99 17.85 -15.25
C LEU A 348 2.97 16.80 -14.81
N ALA A 349 1.75 17.20 -14.43
CA ALA A 349 0.70 16.30 -14.00
C ALA A 349 0.23 15.36 -15.12
N PHE A 350 0.06 15.89 -16.32
CA PHE A 350 -0.32 15.10 -17.49
C PHE A 350 0.78 14.09 -17.87
N ILE A 351 2.03 14.58 -17.98
CA ILE A 351 3.14 13.73 -18.43
C ILE A 351 3.50 12.67 -17.37
N LEU A 352 3.61 13.05 -16.08
CA LEU A 352 3.91 12.10 -15.00
C LEU A 352 2.76 11.13 -14.76
N GLY A 353 1.50 11.58 -14.92
CA GLY A 353 0.34 10.71 -14.85
C GLY A 353 0.35 9.62 -15.93
N ALA A 354 0.59 10.00 -17.19
CA ALA A 354 0.74 9.07 -18.30
C ALA A 354 1.96 8.16 -18.13
N ASN A 355 3.09 8.73 -17.71
CA ASN A 355 4.32 8.00 -17.41
C ASN A 355 4.09 6.90 -16.37
N GLY A 356 3.51 7.24 -15.23
CA GLY A 356 3.24 6.31 -14.14
C GLY A 356 2.30 5.16 -14.57
N ALA A 357 1.24 5.50 -15.32
CA ALA A 357 0.30 4.51 -15.83
C ALA A 357 0.97 3.53 -16.81
N LEU A 358 1.67 4.03 -17.81
CA LEU A 358 2.29 3.19 -18.84
C LEU A 358 3.47 2.39 -18.30
N SER A 359 4.36 3.03 -17.54
CA SER A 359 5.55 2.36 -16.98
C SER A 359 5.17 1.26 -15.99
N GLY A 360 4.20 1.52 -15.10
CA GLY A 360 3.71 0.52 -14.16
C GLY A 360 3.08 -0.67 -14.85
N PHE A 361 2.19 -0.44 -15.83
CA PHE A 361 1.56 -1.49 -16.61
C PHE A 361 2.58 -2.36 -17.37
N LEU A 362 3.50 -1.73 -18.10
CA LEU A 362 4.55 -2.45 -18.83
C LEU A 362 5.47 -3.22 -17.88
N GLY A 363 5.88 -2.59 -16.77
CA GLY A 363 6.76 -3.20 -15.79
C GLY A 363 6.18 -4.49 -15.19
N VAL A 364 4.92 -4.46 -14.77
CA VAL A 364 4.25 -5.65 -14.19
C VAL A 364 4.14 -6.79 -15.21
N ILE A 365 3.77 -6.50 -16.47
CA ILE A 365 3.65 -7.52 -17.52
C ILE A 365 5.01 -8.12 -17.86
N ILE A 366 6.02 -7.28 -18.11
CA ILE A 366 7.38 -7.73 -18.45
C ILE A 366 7.95 -8.54 -17.28
N GLY A 367 7.83 -7.99 -16.06
CA GLY A 367 8.33 -8.63 -14.84
C GLY A 367 7.70 -10.00 -14.60
N GLY A 368 6.38 -10.13 -14.76
CA GLY A 368 5.67 -11.40 -14.63
C GLY A 368 6.16 -12.46 -15.62
N ARG A 369 6.24 -12.11 -16.90
CA ARG A 369 6.71 -13.04 -17.95
C ARG A 369 8.17 -13.48 -17.73
N VAL A 370 9.05 -12.54 -17.40
CA VAL A 370 10.47 -12.84 -17.12
C VAL A 370 10.59 -13.71 -15.86
N ALA A 371 9.82 -13.41 -14.82
CA ALA A 371 9.82 -14.16 -13.58
C ALA A 371 9.40 -15.62 -13.79
N ASP A 372 8.36 -15.87 -14.58
CA ASP A 372 7.90 -17.21 -14.90
C ASP A 372 8.91 -17.96 -15.78
N ALA A 373 9.49 -17.31 -16.78
CA ALA A 373 10.53 -17.91 -17.62
C ALA A 373 11.80 -18.28 -16.84
N LEU A 374 12.20 -17.46 -15.87
CA LEU A 374 13.36 -17.76 -15.02
C LEU A 374 13.04 -18.86 -13.99
N ARG A 375 11.80 -18.90 -13.48
CA ARG A 375 11.33 -19.92 -12.54
C ARG A 375 11.40 -21.34 -13.11
N THR A 376 11.13 -21.53 -14.41
CA THR A 376 11.25 -22.84 -15.05
C THR A 376 12.66 -23.39 -15.04
N LYS A 377 13.68 -22.51 -15.02
CA LYS A 377 15.09 -22.90 -15.03
C LYS A 377 15.70 -23.01 -13.64
N ASN A 378 15.20 -22.22 -12.67
CA ASN A 378 15.75 -22.14 -11.32
C ASN A 378 14.61 -21.87 -10.31
N PRO A 379 14.47 -22.66 -9.23
CA PRO A 379 13.51 -22.38 -8.16
C PRO A 379 13.56 -20.95 -7.60
N ALA A 380 14.75 -20.37 -7.48
CA ALA A 380 14.94 -18.98 -7.05
C ALA A 380 14.90 -17.96 -8.21
N GLY A 381 14.56 -18.36 -9.44
CA GLY A 381 14.60 -17.49 -10.62
C GLY A 381 13.77 -16.21 -10.50
N ARG A 382 12.63 -16.26 -9.81
CA ARG A 382 11.80 -15.08 -9.53
C ARG A 382 12.52 -14.00 -8.70
N ILE A 383 13.41 -14.39 -7.79
CA ILE A 383 14.21 -13.44 -6.99
C ILE A 383 15.14 -12.61 -7.86
N LEU A 384 15.63 -13.14 -8.99
CA LEU A 384 16.45 -12.35 -9.92
C LEU A 384 15.68 -11.17 -10.52
N VAL A 385 14.38 -11.32 -10.74
CA VAL A 385 13.51 -10.21 -11.20
C VAL A 385 13.32 -9.18 -10.09
N VAL A 386 13.21 -9.62 -8.84
CA VAL A 386 13.16 -8.69 -7.69
C VAL A 386 14.48 -7.93 -7.55
N ILE A 387 15.63 -8.61 -7.75
CA ILE A 387 16.95 -7.96 -7.79
C ILE A 387 17.02 -6.94 -8.95
N MET A 388 16.49 -7.26 -10.12
CA MET A 388 16.40 -6.31 -11.23
C MET A 388 15.57 -5.06 -10.85
N GLY A 389 14.51 -5.22 -10.07
CA GLY A 389 13.72 -4.13 -9.52
C GLY A 389 14.46 -3.24 -8.52
N VAL A 390 15.55 -3.72 -7.90
CA VAL A 390 16.46 -2.93 -7.05
C VAL A 390 17.53 -2.23 -7.87
N VAL A 391 18.29 -3.02 -8.66
CA VAL A 391 19.49 -2.54 -9.35
C VAL A 391 19.14 -1.69 -10.58
N GLY A 392 18.06 -2.09 -11.28
CA GLY A 392 17.66 -1.43 -12.52
C GLY A 392 17.38 0.07 -12.38
N PRO A 393 16.62 0.52 -11.37
CA PRO A 393 16.30 1.93 -11.17
C PRO A 393 17.49 2.82 -10.77
N ILE A 394 18.62 2.28 -10.30
CA ILE A 394 19.76 3.05 -9.78
C ILE A 394 20.28 4.05 -10.83
N ILE A 395 20.58 3.56 -12.02
CA ILE A 395 21.12 4.40 -13.11
C ILE A 395 20.08 5.43 -13.58
N PRO A 396 18.82 5.05 -13.88
CA PRO A 396 17.79 6.02 -14.25
C PRO A 396 17.54 7.09 -13.18
N ILE A 397 17.51 6.71 -11.90
CA ILE A 397 17.38 7.69 -10.80
C ILE A 397 18.58 8.63 -10.78
N GLY A 398 19.81 8.08 -10.84
CA GLY A 398 21.04 8.89 -10.87
C GLY A 398 21.05 9.89 -12.00
N ILE A 399 20.77 9.47 -13.23
CA ILE A 399 20.79 10.34 -14.41
C ILE A 399 19.59 11.31 -14.39
N GLY A 400 18.38 10.81 -14.16
CA GLY A 400 17.16 11.59 -14.30
C GLY A 400 17.02 12.73 -13.28
N TYR A 401 17.55 12.53 -12.06
CA TYR A 401 17.43 13.52 -10.99
C TYR A 401 18.70 14.36 -10.77
N THR A 402 19.76 14.13 -11.55
CA THR A 402 20.95 15.01 -11.58
C THR A 402 20.97 15.92 -12.80
N ALA A 403 20.30 15.53 -13.89
CA ALA A 403 20.27 16.30 -15.11
C ALA A 403 19.25 17.46 -15.01
N ASP A 404 19.63 18.62 -15.54
CA ASP A 404 18.72 19.77 -15.67
C ASP A 404 17.93 19.74 -16.99
N ASN A 405 17.78 18.56 -17.58
CA ASN A 405 17.07 18.33 -18.84
C ASN A 405 15.74 17.64 -18.58
N VAL A 406 14.65 18.34 -18.89
CA VAL A 406 13.27 17.91 -18.64
C VAL A 406 12.91 16.61 -19.38
N ILE A 407 13.33 16.46 -20.64
CA ILE A 407 13.06 15.26 -21.44
C ILE A 407 13.78 14.06 -20.82
N LEU A 408 15.04 14.25 -20.42
CA LEU A 408 15.83 13.20 -19.79
C LEU A 408 15.23 12.80 -18.43
N PHE A 409 14.75 13.78 -17.64
CA PHE A 409 14.02 13.51 -16.38
C PHE A 409 12.80 12.61 -16.63
N TYR A 410 11.91 12.97 -17.57
CA TYR A 410 10.72 12.18 -17.84
C TYR A 410 11.06 10.77 -18.37
N ALA A 411 12.03 10.66 -19.27
CA ALA A 411 12.45 9.38 -19.82
C ALA A 411 13.06 8.45 -18.76
N MET A 412 13.95 8.99 -17.91
CA MET A 412 14.58 8.24 -16.83
C MET A 412 13.59 7.89 -15.70
N ASN A 413 12.67 8.79 -15.38
CA ASN A 413 11.58 8.49 -14.45
C ASN A 413 10.70 7.33 -14.95
N PHE A 414 10.34 7.32 -16.25
CA PHE A 414 9.62 6.23 -16.88
C PHE A 414 10.36 4.89 -16.70
N VAL A 415 11.65 4.85 -17.04
CA VAL A 415 12.46 3.63 -16.94
C VAL A 415 12.61 3.17 -15.49
N ALA A 416 12.83 4.10 -14.54
CA ALA A 416 12.96 3.78 -13.12
C ALA A 416 11.69 3.14 -12.56
N VAL A 417 10.52 3.74 -12.82
CA VAL A 417 9.22 3.23 -12.36
C VAL A 417 8.90 1.89 -13.02
N MET A 418 9.16 1.75 -14.33
CA MET A 418 8.94 0.50 -15.05
C MET A 418 9.76 -0.65 -14.47
N LEU A 419 11.06 -0.44 -14.23
CA LEU A 419 11.94 -1.46 -13.68
C LEU A 419 11.55 -1.82 -12.23
N GLY A 420 11.20 -0.85 -11.39
CA GLY A 420 10.69 -1.10 -10.03
C GLY A 420 9.41 -1.93 -10.03
N ALA A 421 8.48 -1.65 -10.96
CA ALA A 421 7.20 -2.34 -11.05
C ALA A 421 7.33 -3.83 -11.46
N THR A 422 8.44 -4.25 -12.07
CA THR A 422 8.68 -5.67 -12.45
C THR A 422 8.68 -6.62 -11.25
N ALA A 423 9.04 -6.13 -10.07
CA ALA A 423 9.36 -6.94 -8.90
C ALA A 423 8.14 -7.47 -8.13
N LEU A 424 6.99 -6.76 -8.17
CA LEU A 424 5.82 -7.05 -7.32
C LEU A 424 5.31 -8.49 -7.49
N GLY A 425 5.00 -8.88 -8.72
CA GLY A 425 4.43 -10.19 -9.02
C GLY A 425 5.39 -11.32 -8.68
N ALA A 426 6.69 -11.12 -8.95
CA ALA A 426 7.74 -12.09 -8.67
C ALA A 426 7.91 -12.33 -7.16
N ALA A 427 7.94 -11.27 -6.35
CA ALA A 427 8.07 -11.36 -4.90
C ALA A 427 6.83 -12.00 -4.26
N ALA A 428 5.62 -11.54 -4.64
CA ALA A 428 4.36 -12.08 -4.13
C ALA A 428 4.22 -13.58 -4.44
N ALA A 429 4.49 -14.00 -5.68
CA ALA A 429 4.44 -15.41 -6.06
C ALA A 429 5.47 -16.25 -5.29
N THR A 430 6.69 -15.75 -5.09
CA THR A 430 7.71 -16.46 -4.32
C THR A 430 7.25 -16.70 -2.88
N THR A 431 6.66 -15.71 -2.20
CA THR A 431 6.19 -15.87 -0.82
C THR A 431 5.04 -16.86 -0.70
N GLN A 432 4.17 -16.96 -1.73
CA GLN A 432 3.09 -17.96 -1.77
C GLN A 432 3.59 -19.38 -2.00
N ASP A 433 4.71 -19.54 -2.74
CA ASP A 433 5.33 -20.84 -2.97
C ASP A 433 6.10 -21.37 -1.73
N LEU A 434 6.30 -20.55 -0.69
CA LEU A 434 6.99 -20.92 0.56
C LEU A 434 6.05 -21.43 1.67
N VAL A 435 4.74 -21.51 1.41
CA VAL A 435 3.72 -21.92 2.38
C VAL A 435 2.74 -22.91 1.79
N LEU A 436 2.04 -23.67 2.65
CA LEU A 436 1.00 -24.59 2.21
C LEU A 436 -0.23 -23.84 1.65
N PRO A 437 -1.01 -24.46 0.74
CA PRO A 437 -2.17 -23.81 0.11
C PRO A 437 -3.15 -23.16 1.08
N ARG A 438 -3.45 -23.81 2.24
CA ARG A 438 -4.34 -23.26 3.26
C ARG A 438 -3.80 -21.99 3.94
N MET A 439 -2.48 -21.78 3.90
CA MET A 439 -1.79 -20.66 4.57
C MET A 439 -1.56 -19.47 3.66
N ARG A 440 -1.84 -19.59 2.35
CA ARG A 440 -1.55 -18.54 1.35
C ARG A 440 -2.20 -17.20 1.65
N GLY A 441 -3.43 -17.21 2.18
CA GLY A 441 -4.11 -15.97 2.57
C GLY A 441 -3.36 -15.21 3.67
N THR A 442 -2.93 -15.92 4.73
CA THR A 442 -2.15 -15.35 5.84
C THR A 442 -0.76 -14.91 5.37
N ALA A 443 -0.11 -15.68 4.49
CA ALA A 443 1.18 -15.33 3.91
C ALA A 443 1.09 -14.07 3.03
N THR A 444 0.03 -13.94 2.23
CA THR A 444 -0.24 -12.74 1.44
C THR A 444 -0.45 -11.52 2.34
N ALA A 445 -1.22 -11.66 3.43
CA ALA A 445 -1.40 -10.60 4.41
C ALA A 445 -0.06 -10.20 5.07
N ALA A 446 0.77 -11.16 5.47
CA ALA A 446 2.10 -10.90 6.03
C ALA A 446 3.03 -10.20 5.03
N PHE A 447 3.01 -10.63 3.76
CA PHE A 447 3.78 -10.00 2.68
C PHE A 447 3.37 -8.54 2.47
N PHE A 448 2.08 -8.26 2.30
CA PHE A 448 1.62 -6.89 2.09
C PHE A 448 1.78 -6.01 3.34
N LEU A 449 1.60 -6.56 4.53
CA LEU A 449 1.86 -5.86 5.78
C LEU A 449 3.34 -5.43 5.86
N GLY A 450 4.27 -6.36 5.62
CA GLY A 450 5.71 -6.07 5.61
C GLY A 450 6.10 -5.06 4.54
N THR A 451 5.60 -5.24 3.30
CA THR A 451 5.93 -4.34 2.18
C THR A 451 5.33 -2.95 2.34
N THR A 452 4.13 -2.84 2.90
CA THR A 452 3.49 -1.53 3.15
C THR A 452 4.19 -0.78 4.28
N LEU A 453 4.53 -1.46 5.37
CA LEU A 453 5.23 -0.82 6.49
C LEU A 453 6.68 -0.46 6.15
N VAL A 454 7.40 -1.28 5.39
CA VAL A 454 8.77 -0.96 4.95
C VAL A 454 8.75 0.00 3.75
N GLY A 455 7.91 -0.26 2.76
CA GLY A 455 7.88 0.49 1.51
C GLY A 455 7.18 1.83 1.64
N LEU A 456 5.87 1.81 1.82
CA LEU A 456 5.05 3.01 1.79
C LEU A 456 5.26 3.90 3.03
N ALA A 457 5.40 3.33 4.23
CA ALA A 457 5.56 4.14 5.44
C ALA A 457 6.92 4.86 5.50
N PHE A 458 7.96 4.30 4.91
CA PHE A 458 9.30 4.91 4.93
C PHE A 458 9.70 5.62 3.63
N GLY A 459 9.19 5.17 2.46
CA GLY A 459 9.65 5.70 1.18
C GLY A 459 9.53 7.21 1.04
N PRO A 460 8.32 7.78 1.10
CA PRO A 460 8.15 9.22 1.03
C PRO A 460 8.85 9.97 2.17
N TYR A 461 8.85 9.40 3.40
CA TYR A 461 9.45 10.02 4.56
C TYR A 461 10.98 10.14 4.47
N ILE A 462 11.69 9.09 4.04
CA ILE A 462 13.15 9.11 3.94
C ILE A 462 13.61 10.21 2.96
N VAL A 463 12.95 10.32 1.81
CA VAL A 463 13.26 11.38 0.84
C VAL A 463 13.03 12.76 1.44
N GLY A 464 11.89 12.97 2.11
CA GLY A 464 11.58 14.24 2.76
C GLY A 464 12.55 14.58 3.89
N GLN A 465 12.88 13.62 4.75
CA GLN A 465 13.83 13.79 5.86
C GLN A 465 15.24 14.12 5.36
N VAL A 466 15.72 13.42 4.33
CA VAL A 466 17.05 13.73 3.74
C VAL A 466 17.03 15.08 3.02
N SER A 467 15.91 15.42 2.37
CA SER A 467 15.70 16.74 1.76
C SER A 467 15.84 17.87 2.78
N ASP A 468 15.17 17.73 3.92
CA ASP A 468 15.21 18.74 5.01
C ASP A 468 16.61 18.81 5.64
N LEU A 469 17.28 17.68 5.90
CA LEU A 469 18.63 17.62 6.47
C LEU A 469 19.70 18.25 5.57
N THR A 470 19.50 18.24 4.26
CA THR A 470 20.41 18.80 3.26
C THR A 470 19.92 20.14 2.69
N GLY A 471 18.82 20.65 3.22
CA GLY A 471 18.21 21.91 2.86
C GLY A 471 18.99 23.12 3.38
N THR A 472 18.60 24.29 2.92
CA THR A 472 19.17 25.58 3.31
C THR A 472 18.07 26.51 3.86
N MET A 473 18.45 27.42 4.76
CA MET A 473 17.54 28.46 5.25
C MET A 473 17.53 29.61 4.23
N VAL A 474 16.34 29.92 3.69
CA VAL A 474 16.11 31.04 2.78
C VAL A 474 14.99 31.89 3.38
N ASP A 475 15.25 33.15 3.64
CA ASP A 475 14.29 34.09 4.26
C ASP A 475 13.62 33.57 5.56
N GLY A 476 14.42 32.86 6.38
CA GLY A 476 13.95 32.27 7.65
C GLY A 476 13.09 31.02 7.50
N LYS A 477 12.94 30.47 6.28
CA LYS A 477 12.23 29.21 6.01
C LYS A 477 13.21 28.14 5.53
N LEU A 478 12.99 26.90 5.98
CA LEU A 478 13.75 25.76 5.49
C LEU A 478 13.30 25.38 4.05
N VAL A 479 14.22 25.49 3.11
CA VAL A 479 14.05 25.00 1.73
C VAL A 479 14.81 23.71 1.60
N GLY A 480 14.11 22.59 1.50
CA GLY A 480 14.69 21.25 1.38
C GLY A 480 15.39 21.06 0.05
N ASN A 481 16.30 20.09 0.01
CA ASN A 481 17.00 19.67 -1.22
C ASN A 481 16.41 18.35 -1.72
N LEU A 482 15.29 18.41 -2.45
CA LEU A 482 14.60 17.23 -2.99
C LEU A 482 15.48 16.39 -3.93
N ARG A 483 16.45 17.01 -4.63
CA ARG A 483 17.40 16.29 -5.48
C ARG A 483 18.21 15.29 -4.66
N VAL A 484 18.80 15.74 -3.56
CA VAL A 484 19.58 14.87 -2.66
C VAL A 484 18.66 13.88 -1.96
N GLY A 485 17.47 14.31 -1.54
CA GLY A 485 16.45 13.44 -0.96
C GLY A 485 16.13 12.25 -1.86
N ILE A 486 15.85 12.47 -3.15
CA ILE A 486 15.52 11.39 -4.09
C ILE A 486 16.76 10.52 -4.40
N LEU A 487 17.93 11.11 -4.55
CA LEU A 487 19.17 10.36 -4.78
C LEU A 487 19.56 9.46 -3.60
N SER A 488 19.12 9.79 -2.38
CA SER A 488 19.35 8.95 -1.20
C SER A 488 18.71 7.55 -1.31
N LEU A 489 17.69 7.38 -2.17
CA LEU A 489 17.09 6.07 -2.45
C LEU A 489 18.09 5.06 -3.00
N ILE A 490 19.14 5.51 -3.68
CA ILE A 490 20.22 4.65 -4.19
C ILE A 490 20.96 3.96 -3.04
N ALA A 491 21.08 4.63 -1.87
CA ALA A 491 21.74 4.06 -0.71
C ALA A 491 20.98 2.89 -0.07
N VAL A 492 19.71 2.71 -0.39
CA VAL A 492 18.89 1.59 0.08
C VAL A 492 19.21 0.30 -0.69
N ALA A 493 19.71 0.42 -1.93
CA ALA A 493 19.93 -0.70 -2.82
C ALA A 493 20.91 -1.77 -2.29
N PRO A 494 22.06 -1.45 -1.65
CA PRO A 494 22.95 -2.47 -1.08
C PRO A 494 22.27 -3.34 -0.02
N VAL A 495 21.44 -2.75 0.84
CA VAL A 495 20.71 -3.49 1.90
C VAL A 495 19.66 -4.40 1.27
N ALA A 496 18.88 -3.88 0.31
CA ALA A 496 17.90 -4.67 -0.43
C ALA A 496 18.55 -5.83 -1.18
N LEU A 497 19.70 -5.57 -1.83
CA LEU A 497 20.45 -6.58 -2.58
C LEU A 497 20.98 -7.67 -1.65
N ALA A 498 21.53 -7.33 -0.49
CA ALA A 498 22.02 -8.30 0.49
C ALA A 498 20.89 -9.25 0.95
N LEU A 499 19.70 -8.71 1.27
CA LEU A 499 18.53 -9.50 1.65
C LEU A 499 18.04 -10.39 0.50
N LEU A 500 18.01 -9.87 -0.72
CA LEU A 500 17.55 -10.64 -1.88
C LEU A 500 18.57 -11.71 -2.31
N ILE A 501 19.86 -11.49 -2.13
CA ILE A 501 20.88 -12.54 -2.31
C ILE A 501 20.70 -13.65 -1.25
N ALA A 502 20.41 -13.29 0.00
CA ALA A 502 20.09 -14.27 1.04
C ALA A 502 18.79 -15.04 0.68
N ALA A 503 17.76 -14.36 0.19
CA ALA A 503 16.54 -15.00 -0.31
C ALA A 503 16.83 -15.95 -1.48
N TYR A 504 17.61 -15.52 -2.47
CA TYR A 504 18.01 -16.32 -3.62
C TYR A 504 18.68 -17.65 -3.22
N ARG A 505 19.56 -17.59 -2.21
CA ARG A 505 20.27 -18.78 -1.69
C ARG A 505 19.38 -19.71 -0.87
N THR A 506 18.38 -19.17 -0.18
CA THR A 506 17.57 -19.94 0.80
C THR A 506 16.24 -20.43 0.23
N VAL A 507 15.67 -19.79 -0.80
CA VAL A 507 14.40 -20.16 -1.42
C VAL A 507 14.37 -21.63 -1.89
N PRO A 508 15.38 -22.17 -2.61
CA PRO A 508 15.32 -23.55 -3.10
C PRO A 508 15.21 -24.60 -1.99
N GLN A 509 15.92 -24.40 -0.88
CA GLN A 509 15.85 -25.29 0.27
C GLN A 509 14.51 -25.12 1.00
N ALA A 510 14.08 -23.87 1.20
CA ALA A 510 12.83 -23.58 1.89
C ALA A 510 11.62 -24.17 1.17
N GLU A 511 11.60 -24.19 -0.18
CA GLU A 511 10.54 -24.86 -0.95
C GLU A 511 10.56 -26.38 -0.78
N ARG A 512 11.73 -26.99 -0.87
CA ARG A 512 11.86 -28.46 -0.75
C ARG A 512 11.42 -28.97 0.62
N THR A 513 11.61 -28.19 1.68
CA THR A 513 11.34 -28.61 3.07
C THR A 513 10.02 -28.09 3.61
N ILE A 514 9.10 -27.57 2.78
CA ILE A 514 7.82 -26.98 3.25
C ILE A 514 7.02 -27.99 4.08
N VAL A 515 6.82 -29.22 3.55
CA VAL A 515 6.00 -30.26 4.18
C VAL A 515 6.64 -30.72 5.49
N GLU A 516 7.95 -30.93 5.49
CA GLU A 516 8.70 -31.32 6.68
C GLU A 516 8.58 -30.25 7.78
N ARG A 517 8.86 -29.00 7.46
CA ARG A 517 8.76 -27.89 8.41
C ARG A 517 7.34 -27.65 8.92
N ALA A 518 6.33 -27.91 8.09
CA ALA A 518 4.94 -27.82 8.51
C ALA A 518 4.59 -28.95 9.49
N ARG A 519 5.02 -30.18 9.18
CA ARG A 519 4.83 -31.37 10.04
C ARG A 519 5.53 -31.21 11.40
N ASP A 520 6.77 -30.73 11.41
CA ASP A 520 7.52 -30.44 12.64
C ASP A 520 6.84 -29.37 13.52
N ALA A 521 5.99 -28.54 12.92
CA ALA A 521 5.21 -27.52 13.63
C ALA A 521 3.79 -28.00 14.01
N GLY A 522 3.49 -29.29 13.82
CA GLY A 522 2.22 -29.91 14.21
C GLY A 522 1.14 -29.89 13.13
N GLU A 523 1.48 -29.62 11.86
CA GLU A 523 0.52 -29.70 10.76
C GLU A 523 0.30 -31.15 10.34
N PRO A 524 -0.95 -31.63 10.27
CA PRO A 524 -1.27 -32.95 9.73
C PRO A 524 -1.17 -32.92 8.20
N VAL A 525 0.01 -33.23 7.64
CA VAL A 525 0.30 -33.31 6.19
C VAL A 525 0.92 -34.65 5.84
#